data_24760766a84ec1c274805dd1578c9ebe
#
_entry.id   24760766a84ec1c274805dd1578c9ebe
#
_cell.length_a   1.000
_cell.length_b   1.000
_cell.length_c   1.000
_cell.angle_alpha   90.00
_cell.angle_beta   90.00
_cell.angle_gamma   90.00
#
_symmetry.space_group_name_H-M   'P 1'
#
loop_
_entity.id
_entity.type
_entity.pdbx_description
1 polymer ?
#
loop_
_entity_poly.entity_id
_entity_poly.type
_entity_poly.pdbx_seq_one_letter_code
_entity_poly.pdbx_strand_id
1 'polypeptide(L)'
;NDGCAISRSNEAKKLGIPMGAPAFKYEKVFRNNNVKIFSSNFPLYGDMSSRVMNILSSYTPNIEIYSIDEAFLEFKGFQEYDLEVYCKEIQKKVLKWTGIPISIGIAPTKALAKVANRISKKFPKKTKGVYMIKSEKNRIKALKWLEVENVWGIGFRHAKRLRSFETVSYTHLTLPTIN
;
A
#
# COMPACT_ATOMS: atom_id res chain seq x y z
N ASN A 1 -4.60 -7.28 21.87
CA ASN A 1 -5.70 -6.49 21.35
C ASN A 1 -5.90 -5.25 22.21
N ASP A 2 -5.34 -4.15 21.77
CA ASP A 2 -5.16 -2.90 22.55
C ASP A 2 -6.36 -1.95 22.47
N GLY A 3 -7.52 -2.45 22.05
CA GLY A 3 -8.74 -1.67 21.97
C GLY A 3 -8.72 -0.56 20.92
N CYS A 4 -7.80 -0.65 19.92
CA CYS A 4 -7.73 0.29 18.80
C CYS A 4 -8.24 -0.33 17.50
N ALA A 5 -8.94 0.47 16.68
CA ALA A 5 -9.41 0.04 15.37
C ALA A 5 -8.23 -0.08 14.39
N ILE A 6 -7.89 -1.29 13.94
CA ILE A 6 -6.82 -1.55 12.99
C ILE A 6 -7.39 -1.64 11.58
N SER A 7 -8.19 -2.66 11.30
CA SER A 7 -8.86 -2.82 10.01
C SER A 7 -10.30 -2.30 10.09
N ARG A 8 -10.78 -1.66 9.02
CA ARG A 8 -12.15 -1.15 8.93
C ARG A 8 -12.72 -1.45 7.55
N SER A 9 -14.00 -1.81 7.49
CA SER A 9 -14.74 -1.86 6.23
C SER A 9 -14.84 -0.47 5.60
N ASN A 10 -15.22 -0.41 4.34
CA ASN A 10 -15.41 0.89 3.66
C ASN A 10 -16.56 1.70 4.28
N GLU A 11 -17.59 1.02 4.78
CA GLU A 11 -18.71 1.61 5.50
C GLU A 11 -18.23 2.24 6.82
N ALA A 12 -17.42 1.51 7.61
CA ALA A 12 -16.86 2.03 8.85
C ALA A 12 -15.92 3.23 8.60
N LYS A 13 -15.14 3.22 7.50
CA LYS A 13 -14.32 4.38 7.11
C LYS A 13 -15.17 5.61 6.76
N LYS A 14 -16.34 5.43 6.10
CA LYS A 14 -17.26 6.52 5.79
C LYS A 14 -17.90 7.15 7.04
N LEU A 15 -18.02 6.39 8.13
CA LEU A 15 -18.45 6.89 9.44
C LEU A 15 -17.37 7.70 10.17
N GLY A 16 -16.21 7.93 9.55
CA GLY A 16 -15.12 8.72 10.12
C GLY A 16 -14.29 7.99 11.17
N ILE A 17 -14.30 6.65 11.21
CA ILE A 17 -13.50 5.86 12.13
C ILE A 17 -12.06 5.75 11.56
N PRO A 18 -11.04 6.46 12.14
CA PRO A 18 -9.68 6.43 11.62
C PRO A 18 -8.92 5.16 12.02
N MET A 19 -7.81 4.88 11.34
CA MET A 19 -6.88 3.83 11.78
C MET A 19 -6.26 4.22 13.11
N GLY A 20 -6.15 3.24 14.03
CA GLY A 20 -5.63 3.49 15.36
C GLY A 20 -6.62 4.17 16.30
N ALA A 21 -7.87 4.38 15.89
CA ALA A 21 -8.90 4.98 16.76
C ALA A 21 -9.11 4.13 18.01
N PRO A 22 -8.98 4.72 19.22
CA PRO A 22 -9.34 4.01 20.45
C PRO A 22 -10.83 3.66 20.43
N ALA A 23 -11.17 2.37 20.54
CA ALA A 23 -12.54 1.87 20.38
C ALA A 23 -13.53 2.56 21.33
N PHE A 24 -13.12 2.79 22.59
CA PHE A 24 -13.95 3.42 23.61
C PHE A 24 -14.42 4.84 23.24
N LYS A 25 -13.62 5.58 22.44
CA LYS A 25 -14.00 6.93 21.97
C LYS A 25 -15.07 6.90 20.89
N TYR A 26 -15.27 5.76 20.25
CA TYR A 26 -16.19 5.57 19.12
C TYR A 26 -17.40 4.71 19.46
N GLU A 27 -17.60 4.32 20.72
CA GLU A 27 -18.70 3.46 21.14
C GLU A 27 -20.08 3.99 20.72
N LYS A 28 -20.32 5.30 20.85
CA LYS A 28 -21.56 5.93 20.39
C LYS A 28 -21.77 5.76 18.89
N VAL A 29 -20.69 5.94 18.10
CA VAL A 29 -20.72 5.75 16.65
C VAL A 29 -21.03 4.30 16.32
N PHE A 30 -20.40 3.36 17.02
CA PHE A 30 -20.60 1.93 16.82
C PHE A 30 -22.07 1.53 17.10
N ARG A 31 -22.63 1.95 18.23
CA ARG A 31 -24.03 1.65 18.61
C ARG A 31 -25.03 2.27 17.64
N ASN A 32 -24.88 3.56 17.33
CA ASN A 32 -25.83 4.28 16.49
C ASN A 32 -25.86 3.80 15.04
N ASN A 33 -24.77 3.19 14.56
CA ASN A 33 -24.63 2.72 13.17
C ASN A 33 -24.53 1.19 13.07
N ASN A 34 -24.81 0.46 14.15
CA ASN A 34 -24.76 -1.01 14.19
C ASN A 34 -23.42 -1.57 13.67
N VAL A 35 -22.29 -0.90 14.00
CA VAL A 35 -20.95 -1.33 13.61
C VAL A 35 -20.56 -2.58 14.39
N LYS A 36 -20.22 -3.66 13.69
CA LYS A 36 -19.74 -4.89 14.30
C LYS A 36 -18.25 -4.78 14.60
N ILE A 37 -17.85 -5.17 15.81
CA ILE A 37 -16.48 -5.17 16.28
C ILE A 37 -16.03 -6.62 16.43
N PHE A 38 -14.87 -6.93 15.86
CA PHE A 38 -14.26 -8.25 15.94
C PHE A 38 -12.84 -8.14 16.51
N SER A 39 -12.45 -9.09 17.32
CA SER A 39 -11.04 -9.25 17.73
C SER A 39 -10.19 -9.68 16.54
N SER A 40 -8.94 -9.22 16.53
CA SER A 40 -7.98 -9.61 15.49
C SER A 40 -7.68 -11.11 15.55
N ASN A 41 -7.90 -11.80 14.42
CA ASN A 41 -7.61 -13.22 14.28
C ASN A 41 -6.24 -13.40 13.61
N PHE A 42 -5.15 -13.25 14.38
CA PHE A 42 -3.79 -13.33 13.86
C PHE A 42 -3.45 -14.67 13.18
N PRO A 43 -3.88 -15.85 13.69
CA PRO A 43 -3.65 -17.11 12.98
C PRO A 43 -4.27 -17.13 11.59
N LEU A 44 -5.52 -16.66 11.45
CA LEU A 44 -6.19 -16.56 10.15
C LEU A 44 -5.46 -15.57 9.22
N TYR A 45 -5.03 -14.42 9.72
CA TYR A 45 -4.32 -13.43 8.90
C TYR A 45 -2.97 -13.99 8.43
N GLY A 46 -2.26 -14.74 9.28
CA GLY A 46 -1.01 -15.40 8.92
C GLY A 46 -1.20 -16.47 7.85
N ASP A 47 -2.23 -17.31 7.97
CA ASP A 47 -2.57 -18.31 6.96
C ASP A 47 -2.91 -17.68 5.60
N MET A 48 -3.78 -16.67 5.60
CA MET A 48 -4.17 -15.98 4.37
C MET A 48 -3.00 -15.23 3.73
N SER A 49 -2.14 -14.62 4.54
CA SER A 49 -0.89 -14.02 4.07
C SER A 49 0.01 -15.05 3.39
N SER A 50 0.25 -16.18 4.04
CA SER A 50 1.07 -17.26 3.50
C SER A 50 0.54 -17.77 2.14
N ARG A 51 -0.78 -17.92 1.99
CA ARG A 51 -1.39 -18.29 0.71
C ARG A 51 -1.13 -17.25 -0.38
N VAL A 52 -1.27 -15.98 -0.08
CA VAL A 52 -0.95 -14.89 -1.03
C VAL A 52 0.53 -14.90 -1.39
N MET A 53 1.43 -14.97 -0.40
CA MET A 53 2.88 -14.97 -0.63
C MET A 53 3.35 -16.19 -1.44
N ASN A 54 2.75 -17.37 -1.21
CA ASN A 54 3.01 -18.57 -2.01
C ASN A 54 2.59 -18.42 -3.48
N ILE A 55 1.47 -17.73 -3.75
CA ILE A 55 1.08 -17.41 -5.12
C ILE A 55 2.08 -16.44 -5.74
N LEU A 56 2.46 -15.39 -5.01
CA LEU A 56 3.39 -14.38 -5.50
C LEU A 56 4.79 -14.97 -5.81
N SER A 57 5.28 -15.89 -4.98
CA SER A 57 6.58 -16.56 -5.17
C SER A 57 6.63 -17.42 -6.44
N SER A 58 5.50 -17.83 -6.99
CA SER A 58 5.47 -18.58 -8.26
C SER A 58 5.73 -17.72 -9.50
N TYR A 59 5.79 -16.39 -9.36
CA TYR A 59 5.96 -15.46 -10.48
C TYR A 59 7.38 -14.91 -10.63
N THR A 60 8.20 -15.00 -9.60
CA THR A 60 9.62 -14.63 -9.63
C THR A 60 10.37 -15.37 -8.52
N PRO A 61 11.62 -15.78 -8.78
CA PRO A 61 12.46 -16.38 -7.73
C PRO A 61 12.86 -15.37 -6.65
N ASN A 62 12.83 -14.08 -6.96
CA ASN A 62 13.29 -13.01 -6.08
C ASN A 62 12.09 -12.28 -5.46
N ILE A 63 11.62 -12.81 -4.35
CA ILE A 63 10.56 -12.21 -3.52
C ILE A 63 11.12 -11.82 -2.15
N GLU A 64 10.78 -10.62 -1.69
CA GLU A 64 11.03 -10.15 -0.34
C GLU A 64 9.71 -9.91 0.37
N ILE A 65 9.38 -10.73 1.34
CA ILE A 65 8.21 -10.54 2.20
C ILE A 65 8.56 -9.44 3.20
N TYR A 66 7.98 -8.25 3.01
CA TYR A 66 8.25 -7.07 3.82
C TYR A 66 7.39 -7.01 5.08
N SER A 67 6.13 -7.44 4.98
CA SER A 67 5.18 -7.53 6.09
C SER A 67 4.13 -8.60 5.82
N ILE A 68 3.19 -8.78 6.75
CA ILE A 68 2.07 -9.72 6.59
C ILE A 68 1.20 -9.44 5.35
N ASP A 69 1.18 -8.20 4.87
CA ASP A 69 0.32 -7.72 3.77
C ASP A 69 1.08 -7.07 2.62
N GLU A 70 2.41 -7.09 2.65
CA GLU A 70 3.25 -6.46 1.63
C GLU A 70 4.45 -7.33 1.26
N ALA A 71 4.73 -7.42 -0.04
CA ALA A 71 5.93 -8.05 -0.59
C ALA A 71 6.49 -7.23 -1.75
N PHE A 72 7.79 -7.32 -1.96
CA PHE A 72 8.47 -6.83 -3.17
C PHE A 72 8.84 -8.02 -4.04
N LEU A 73 8.55 -7.91 -5.33
CA LEU A 73 8.92 -8.87 -6.35
C LEU A 73 9.92 -8.21 -7.30
N GLU A 74 11.06 -8.84 -7.52
CA GLU A 74 12.03 -8.35 -8.49
C GLU A 74 11.81 -9.03 -9.84
N PHE A 75 11.68 -8.22 -10.89
CA PHE A 75 11.50 -8.66 -12.27
C PHE A 75 12.74 -8.36 -13.14
N LYS A 76 13.94 -8.49 -12.55
CA LYS A 76 15.18 -8.44 -13.33
C LYS A 76 15.21 -9.62 -14.31
N GLY A 77 15.50 -9.34 -15.58
CA GLY A 77 15.48 -10.38 -16.62
C GLY A 77 14.13 -10.58 -17.32
N PHE A 78 13.09 -9.81 -16.95
CA PHE A 78 11.75 -9.91 -17.56
C PHE A 78 11.50 -8.84 -18.64
N GLN A 79 12.53 -8.44 -19.40
CA GLN A 79 12.42 -7.35 -20.39
C GLN A 79 11.46 -7.67 -21.54
N GLU A 80 11.30 -8.96 -21.87
CA GLU A 80 10.40 -9.43 -22.94
C GLU A 80 8.93 -9.47 -22.50
N TYR A 81 8.64 -9.25 -21.22
CA TYR A 81 7.28 -9.26 -20.68
C TYR A 81 6.69 -7.86 -20.61
N ASP A 82 5.42 -7.71 -21.01
CA ASP A 82 4.64 -6.53 -20.57
C ASP A 82 4.29 -6.67 -19.09
N LEU A 83 5.09 -6.01 -18.25
CA LEU A 83 4.95 -6.11 -16.79
C LEU A 83 3.59 -5.62 -16.29
N GLU A 84 2.89 -4.70 -16.98
CA GLU A 84 1.53 -4.31 -16.57
C GLU A 84 0.53 -5.43 -16.82
N VAL A 85 0.62 -6.09 -17.96
CA VAL A 85 -0.22 -7.25 -18.28
C VAL A 85 0.08 -8.38 -17.30
N TYR A 86 1.35 -8.70 -17.11
CA TYR A 86 1.81 -9.73 -16.20
C TYR A 86 1.33 -9.50 -14.76
N CYS A 87 1.47 -8.29 -14.24
CA CYS A 87 1.00 -7.94 -12.90
C CYS A 87 -0.54 -7.96 -12.77
N LYS A 88 -1.28 -7.67 -13.86
CA LYS A 88 -2.74 -7.85 -13.85
C LYS A 88 -3.14 -9.33 -13.77
N GLU A 89 -2.37 -10.23 -14.37
CA GLU A 89 -2.59 -11.68 -14.22
C GLU A 89 -2.32 -12.14 -12.79
N ILE A 90 -1.22 -11.67 -12.17
CA ILE A 90 -0.93 -11.91 -10.76
C ILE A 90 -2.11 -11.46 -9.89
N GLN A 91 -2.57 -10.23 -10.07
CA GLN A 91 -3.70 -9.67 -9.32
C GLN A 91 -4.96 -10.53 -9.46
N LYS A 92 -5.31 -10.92 -10.68
CA LYS A 92 -6.49 -11.78 -10.95
C LYS A 92 -6.35 -13.15 -10.29
N LYS A 93 -5.16 -13.76 -10.37
CA LYS A 93 -4.92 -15.09 -9.78
C LYS A 93 -5.01 -15.06 -8.25
N VAL A 94 -4.39 -14.06 -7.61
CA VAL A 94 -4.49 -13.89 -6.16
C VAL A 94 -5.95 -13.73 -5.74
N LEU A 95 -6.69 -12.83 -6.39
CA LEU A 95 -8.11 -12.62 -6.10
C LEU A 95 -8.93 -13.90 -6.29
N LYS A 96 -8.73 -14.62 -7.41
CA LYS A 96 -9.47 -15.86 -7.72
C LYS A 96 -9.22 -16.96 -6.69
N TRP A 97 -7.98 -17.10 -6.21
CA TRP A 97 -7.60 -18.22 -5.36
C TRP A 97 -7.75 -17.96 -3.87
N THR A 98 -7.69 -16.69 -3.45
CA THR A 98 -7.73 -16.33 -2.03
C THR A 98 -8.93 -15.46 -1.65
N GLY A 99 -9.62 -14.87 -2.62
CA GLY A 99 -10.65 -13.86 -2.37
C GLY A 99 -10.10 -12.50 -1.93
N ILE A 100 -8.75 -12.34 -1.82
CA ILE A 100 -8.11 -11.12 -1.34
C ILE A 100 -7.74 -10.23 -2.53
N PRO A 101 -8.29 -9.01 -2.63
CA PRO A 101 -7.88 -8.04 -3.64
C PRO A 101 -6.52 -7.44 -3.27
N ILE A 102 -5.59 -7.44 -4.22
CA ILE A 102 -4.28 -6.80 -4.07
C ILE A 102 -4.14 -5.62 -5.03
N SER A 103 -3.24 -4.71 -4.70
CA SER A 103 -2.82 -3.63 -5.59
C SER A 103 -1.33 -3.73 -5.85
N ILE A 104 -0.91 -3.43 -7.08
CA ILE A 104 0.50 -3.58 -7.50
C ILE A 104 1.01 -2.25 -8.04
N GLY A 105 2.18 -1.85 -7.56
CA GLY A 105 2.95 -0.73 -8.09
C GLY A 105 4.25 -1.21 -8.72
N ILE A 106 4.53 -0.78 -9.95
CA ILE A 106 5.72 -1.19 -10.72
C ILE A 106 6.61 0.03 -10.92
N ALA A 107 7.88 -0.09 -10.53
CA ALA A 107 8.87 0.98 -10.69
C ALA A 107 10.30 0.44 -10.53
N PRO A 108 11.33 1.20 -10.94
CA PRO A 108 12.73 0.76 -10.88
C PRO A 108 13.28 0.55 -9.46
N THR A 109 12.69 1.16 -8.43
CA THR A 109 13.13 1.04 -7.04
C THR A 109 11.96 0.72 -6.11
N LYS A 110 12.25 0.09 -4.95
CA LYS A 110 11.23 -0.22 -3.93
C LYS A 110 10.46 1.04 -3.47
N ALA A 111 11.15 2.15 -3.24
CA ALA A 111 10.51 3.40 -2.84
C ALA A 111 9.53 3.90 -3.92
N LEU A 112 9.92 3.91 -5.18
CA LEU A 112 9.03 4.28 -6.29
C LEU A 112 7.91 3.27 -6.52
N ALA A 113 8.14 1.98 -6.30
CA ALA A 113 7.11 0.95 -6.35
C ALA A 113 6.03 1.18 -5.27
N LYS A 114 6.41 1.60 -4.06
CA LYS A 114 5.46 2.02 -3.01
C LYS A 114 4.64 3.24 -3.43
N VAL A 115 5.27 4.23 -4.09
CA VAL A 115 4.54 5.39 -4.67
C VAL A 115 3.54 4.92 -5.73
N ALA A 116 3.98 4.08 -6.67
CA ALA A 116 3.13 3.52 -7.71
C ALA A 116 1.95 2.72 -7.12
N ASN A 117 2.21 1.90 -6.10
CA ASN A 117 1.17 1.16 -5.39
C ASN A 117 0.14 2.08 -4.71
N ARG A 118 0.60 3.19 -4.10
CA ARG A 118 -0.31 4.17 -3.52
C ARG A 118 -1.20 4.83 -4.58
N ILE A 119 -0.64 5.14 -5.75
CA ILE A 119 -1.41 5.67 -6.90
C ILE A 119 -2.44 4.63 -7.36
N SER A 120 -2.06 3.35 -7.47
CA SER A 120 -2.97 2.29 -7.87
C SER A 120 -4.16 2.16 -6.93
N LYS A 121 -3.94 2.26 -5.61
CA LYS A 121 -4.98 2.24 -4.57
C LYS A 121 -5.86 3.50 -4.59
N LYS A 122 -5.29 4.68 -4.85
CA LYS A 122 -6.02 5.96 -4.83
C LYS A 122 -6.91 6.16 -6.06
N PHE A 123 -6.50 5.64 -7.21
CA PHE A 123 -7.19 5.80 -8.49
C PHE A 123 -7.64 4.47 -9.11
N PRO A 124 -8.42 3.62 -8.40
CA PRO A 124 -8.72 2.26 -8.84
C PRO A 124 -9.49 2.21 -10.16
N LYS A 125 -10.35 3.19 -10.44
CA LYS A 125 -11.09 3.28 -11.72
C LYS A 125 -10.17 3.45 -12.92
N LYS A 126 -9.04 4.17 -12.77
CA LYS A 126 -8.07 4.43 -13.85
C LYS A 126 -7.02 3.34 -13.97
N THR A 127 -6.52 2.86 -12.85
CA THR A 127 -5.38 1.91 -12.78
C THR A 127 -5.82 0.45 -12.79
N LYS A 128 -7.08 0.18 -12.44
CA LYS A 128 -7.60 -1.18 -12.20
C LYS A 128 -6.74 -1.95 -11.18
N GLY A 129 -6.12 -1.22 -10.23
CA GLY A 129 -5.30 -1.79 -9.16
C GLY A 129 -3.85 -2.10 -9.53
N VAL A 130 -3.41 -1.81 -10.77
CA VAL A 130 -2.00 -1.94 -11.21
C VAL A 130 -1.54 -0.63 -11.81
N TYR A 131 -0.39 -0.11 -11.37
CA TYR A 131 0.17 1.13 -11.93
C TYR A 131 1.68 1.03 -12.09
N MET A 132 2.18 1.41 -13.26
CA MET A 132 3.60 1.44 -13.59
C MET A 132 4.09 2.87 -13.82
N ILE A 133 5.20 3.23 -13.19
CA ILE A 133 5.93 4.47 -13.50
C ILE A 133 6.85 4.20 -14.70
N LYS A 134 6.37 4.52 -15.92
CA LYS A 134 7.03 4.17 -17.19
C LYS A 134 8.09 5.17 -17.65
N SER A 135 8.03 6.40 -17.19
CA SER A 135 8.88 7.48 -17.72
C SER A 135 9.29 8.46 -16.65
N GLU A 136 10.34 9.24 -16.92
CA GLU A 136 10.79 10.30 -16.05
C GLU A 136 9.69 11.36 -15.79
N LYS A 137 8.93 11.71 -16.82
CA LYS A 137 7.76 12.60 -16.67
C LYS A 137 6.74 12.03 -15.68
N ASN A 138 6.45 10.73 -15.76
CA ASN A 138 5.52 10.08 -14.83
C ASN A 138 6.11 9.99 -13.42
N ARG A 139 7.43 9.77 -13.29
CA ARG A 139 8.13 9.76 -12.01
C ARG A 139 8.00 11.12 -11.31
N ILE A 140 8.35 12.19 -11.99
CA ILE A 140 8.26 13.56 -11.45
C ILE A 140 6.82 13.88 -11.03
N LYS A 141 5.83 13.55 -11.88
CA LYS A 141 4.42 13.76 -11.55
C LYS A 141 3.99 12.98 -10.31
N ALA A 142 4.39 11.73 -10.19
CA ALA A 142 4.08 10.88 -9.05
C ALA A 142 4.70 11.41 -7.75
N LEU A 143 5.97 11.86 -7.80
CA LEU A 143 6.66 12.41 -6.65
C LEU A 143 6.09 13.78 -6.21
N LYS A 144 5.69 14.64 -7.16
CA LYS A 144 5.00 15.91 -6.85
C LYS A 144 3.63 15.69 -6.23
N TRP A 145 2.93 14.63 -6.63
CA TRP A 145 1.63 14.29 -6.09
C TRP A 145 1.72 13.69 -4.68
N LEU A 146 2.83 13.01 -4.34
CA LEU A 146 2.99 12.34 -3.07
C LEU A 146 3.34 13.34 -1.98
N GLU A 147 2.42 13.56 -1.05
CA GLU A 147 2.66 14.36 0.15
C GLU A 147 3.73 13.73 1.04
N VAL A 148 4.51 14.57 1.74
CA VAL A 148 5.70 14.14 2.50
C VAL A 148 5.39 13.10 3.58
N GLU A 149 4.24 13.20 4.24
CA GLU A 149 3.79 12.23 5.25
C GLU A 149 3.45 10.85 4.69
N ASN A 150 3.35 10.74 3.37
CA ASN A 150 3.03 9.51 2.67
C ASN A 150 4.26 8.86 2.03
N VAL A 151 5.43 9.46 2.22
CA VAL A 151 6.70 8.90 1.76
C VAL A 151 7.08 7.73 2.66
N TRP A 152 7.49 6.62 2.03
CA TRP A 152 7.92 5.44 2.75
C TRP A 152 9.10 5.74 3.66
N GLY A 153 8.98 5.39 4.95
CA GLY A 153 9.96 5.70 5.98
C GLY A 153 9.75 7.05 6.70
N ILE A 154 8.82 7.89 6.24
CA ILE A 154 8.49 9.16 6.91
C ILE A 154 7.23 8.99 7.75
N GLY A 155 7.41 8.92 9.07
CA GLY A 155 6.30 8.89 10.02
C GLY A 155 5.78 10.29 10.37
N PHE A 156 4.65 10.35 11.08
CA PHE A 156 3.97 11.60 11.45
C PHE A 156 4.88 12.66 12.06
N ARG A 157 5.79 12.27 12.99
CA ARG A 157 6.71 13.22 13.65
C ARG A 157 7.70 13.84 12.67
N HIS A 158 8.28 13.03 11.77
CA HIS A 158 9.19 13.51 10.74
C HIS A 158 8.47 14.36 9.70
N ALA A 159 7.27 13.97 9.29
CA ALA A 159 6.45 14.76 8.37
C ALA A 159 6.15 16.15 8.93
N LYS A 160 5.77 16.26 10.22
CA LYS A 160 5.53 17.54 10.88
C LYS A 160 6.78 18.44 10.86
N ARG A 161 7.96 17.87 11.15
CA ARG A 161 9.24 18.59 11.11
C ARG A 161 9.60 19.03 9.68
N LEU A 162 9.41 18.16 8.69
CA LEU A 162 9.68 18.49 7.29
C LEU A 162 8.76 19.62 6.77
N ARG A 163 7.48 19.60 7.16
CA ARG A 163 6.55 20.68 6.82
C ARG A 163 6.95 22.02 7.42
N SER A 164 7.56 22.06 8.61
CA SER A 164 8.09 23.33 9.17
C SER A 164 9.28 23.90 8.38
N PHE A 165 9.87 23.11 7.50
CA PHE A 165 10.87 23.53 6.50
C PHE A 165 10.28 23.66 5.09
N GLU A 166 8.96 23.87 4.97
CA GLU A 166 8.21 23.99 3.71
C GLU A 166 8.32 22.77 2.77
N THR A 167 8.78 21.64 3.30
CA THR A 167 8.86 20.38 2.56
C THR A 167 7.48 19.72 2.52
N VAL A 168 6.72 19.90 1.43
CA VAL A 168 5.33 19.45 1.33
C VAL A 168 5.15 18.19 0.47
N SER A 169 6.12 17.85 -0.39
CA SER A 169 6.06 16.68 -1.25
C SER A 169 7.41 15.98 -1.36
N TYR A 170 7.41 14.78 -1.95
CA TYR A 170 8.63 14.00 -2.13
C TYR A 170 9.70 14.72 -2.96
N THR A 171 9.30 15.56 -3.91
CA THR A 171 10.26 16.31 -4.73
C THR A 171 11.09 17.34 -3.95
N HIS A 172 10.63 17.75 -2.77
CA HIS A 172 11.40 18.63 -1.88
C HIS A 172 12.43 17.89 -1.04
N LEU A 173 12.39 16.55 -1.03
CA LEU A 173 13.39 15.71 -0.38
C LEU A 173 14.55 15.49 -1.36
N THR A 174 15.47 16.44 -1.44
CA THR A 174 16.74 16.23 -2.14
C THR A 174 17.65 15.41 -1.24
N LEU A 175 18.03 14.21 -1.68
CA LEU A 175 19.17 13.51 -1.08
C LEU A 175 20.42 14.32 -1.41
N PRO A 176 21.32 14.57 -0.44
CA PRO A 176 22.61 15.16 -0.77
C PRO A 176 23.30 14.22 -1.77
N THR A 177 23.62 14.75 -2.94
CA THR A 177 24.51 14.08 -3.88
C THR A 177 25.86 13.98 -3.18
N ILE A 178 26.21 12.76 -2.77
CA ILE A 178 27.58 12.49 -2.32
C ILE A 178 28.41 12.53 -3.60
N ASN A 179 29.15 13.64 -3.79
CA ASN A 179 30.21 13.75 -4.80
C ASN A 179 31.37 12.88 -4.39
#